data_6a260d0e4393014897338e06622533e2
#
_entry.id   6a260d0e4393014897338e06622533e2
#
_cell.length_a   1.000
_cell.length_b   1.000
_cell.length_c   1.000
_cell.angle_alpha   90.00
_cell.angle_beta   90.00
_cell.angle_gamma   90.00
#
_symmetry.space_group_name_H-M   'P 1'
#
loop_
_entity.id
_entity.type
_entity.pdbx_description
1 polymer ?
#
loop_
_entity_poly.entity_id
_entity_poly.type
_entity_poly.pdbx_seq_one_letter_code
_entity_poly.pdbx_strand_id
1 'polypeptide(L)'
;MKEIIAIGGGGVGRNPGEGLIEQYILDQTGKNKPNIWFIPTATGDSEAFKVNYYTTFSKLDCNPVHLDFFKRTPDLEKLISEQDAIFVGGGNTKSMLAVWKDWGLDSLLLKAYETGVVMSGVSAGANCWFERAVVDSWEDELKVIDCMGFVKGNFCPHYDEEPQRRPSVKSFLEEDIFDVCYASEGNAALHIKDENDYLSVDFGKQKQSYLVSLVQGKVSEVAFESLSLRT
;
A
#
# COMPACT_ATOMS: atom_id res chain seq x y z
N MET A 1 -4.17 -14.98 -10.52
CA MET A 1 -4.14 -14.76 -9.06
C MET A 1 -4.20 -13.27 -8.83
N LYS A 2 -5.06 -12.80 -7.97
CA LYS A 2 -5.14 -11.39 -7.60
C LYS A 2 -4.31 -11.18 -6.33
N GLU A 3 -3.38 -10.23 -6.35
CA GLU A 3 -2.49 -10.02 -5.20
C GLU A 3 -2.37 -8.53 -4.83
N ILE A 4 -2.46 -8.25 -3.53
CA ILE A 4 -2.24 -6.92 -2.96
C ILE A 4 -1.24 -7.02 -1.82
N ILE A 5 -0.20 -6.17 -1.83
CA ILE A 5 0.80 -6.07 -0.78
C ILE A 5 0.69 -4.68 -0.14
N ALA A 6 -0.04 -4.60 0.97
CA ALA A 6 -0.31 -3.37 1.70
C ALA A 6 0.73 -3.15 2.81
N ILE A 7 1.69 -2.26 2.58
CA ILE A 7 2.87 -2.05 3.43
C ILE A 7 2.57 -0.93 4.44
N GLY A 8 2.76 -1.22 5.74
CA GLY A 8 2.51 -0.27 6.81
C GLY A 8 3.47 0.93 6.81
N GLY A 9 4.72 0.71 6.43
CA GLY A 9 5.78 1.73 6.37
C GLY A 9 7.11 1.11 5.95
N GLY A 10 8.11 1.90 5.61
CA GLY A 10 9.44 1.44 5.20
C GLY A 10 9.69 1.53 3.68
N GLY A 11 10.59 0.69 3.16
CA GLY A 11 10.93 0.63 1.75
C GLY A 11 11.57 1.90 1.20
N VAL A 12 11.45 2.13 -0.10
CA VAL A 12 12.07 3.26 -0.84
C VAL A 12 11.80 4.64 -0.23
N GLY A 13 10.71 4.80 0.51
CA GLY A 13 10.38 6.07 1.15
C GLY A 13 11.26 6.42 2.36
N ARG A 14 11.75 5.41 3.08
CA ARG A 14 12.54 5.57 4.32
C ARG A 14 13.94 4.98 4.22
N ASN A 15 14.09 3.83 3.57
CA ASN A 15 15.33 3.07 3.48
C ASN A 15 15.71 2.79 2.02
N PRO A 16 15.95 3.83 1.19
CA PRO A 16 16.26 3.62 -0.21
C PRO A 16 17.53 2.79 -0.37
N GLY A 17 17.45 1.72 -1.15
CA GLY A 17 18.56 0.83 -1.44
C GLY A 17 18.68 -0.41 -0.56
N GLU A 18 17.86 -0.60 0.48
CA GLU A 18 17.77 -1.88 1.21
C GLU A 18 17.22 -3.00 0.32
N GLY A 19 16.13 -2.74 -0.40
CA GLY A 19 15.59 -3.59 -1.47
C GLY A 19 14.81 -4.82 -1.03
N LEU A 20 14.67 -5.11 0.26
CA LEU A 20 14.01 -6.34 0.73
C LEU A 20 12.49 -6.33 0.45
N ILE A 21 11.84 -5.20 0.72
CA ILE A 21 10.40 -5.01 0.42
C ILE A 21 10.17 -5.07 -1.10
N GLU A 22 11.02 -4.38 -1.84
CA GLU A 22 10.93 -4.24 -3.27
C GLU A 22 11.17 -5.58 -3.99
N GLN A 23 12.16 -6.35 -3.54
CA GLN A 23 12.41 -7.70 -4.06
C GLN A 23 11.21 -8.62 -3.79
N TYR A 24 10.63 -8.56 -2.58
CA TYR A 24 9.44 -9.35 -2.27
C TYR A 24 8.27 -9.06 -3.23
N ILE A 25 8.04 -7.78 -3.57
CA ILE A 25 7.02 -7.39 -4.55
C ILE A 25 7.30 -8.01 -5.92
N LEU A 26 8.55 -7.91 -6.40
CA LEU A 26 8.94 -8.46 -7.70
C LEU A 26 8.78 -9.99 -7.76
N ASP A 27 9.12 -10.68 -6.67
CA ASP A 27 9.02 -12.15 -6.59
C ASP A 27 7.58 -12.64 -6.76
N GLN A 28 6.56 -11.86 -6.34
CA GLN A 28 5.15 -12.25 -6.49
C GLN A 28 4.69 -12.22 -7.96
N THR A 29 5.39 -11.55 -8.85
CA THR A 29 5.05 -11.55 -10.29
C THR A 29 5.33 -12.90 -10.97
N GLY A 30 6.16 -13.75 -10.37
CA GLY A 30 6.63 -15.00 -10.96
C GLY A 30 7.49 -14.83 -12.21
N LYS A 31 7.95 -13.62 -12.54
CA LYS A 31 8.77 -13.30 -13.70
C LYS A 31 10.22 -13.06 -13.33
N ASN A 32 11.15 -13.46 -14.19
CA ASN A 32 12.58 -13.25 -13.96
C ASN A 32 12.97 -11.77 -14.01
N LYS A 33 12.31 -10.98 -14.87
CA LYS A 33 12.59 -9.55 -15.03
C LYS A 33 11.28 -8.78 -15.25
N PRO A 34 10.47 -8.58 -14.21
CA PRO A 34 9.17 -7.94 -14.33
C PRO A 34 9.26 -6.45 -14.68
N ASN A 35 8.22 -5.95 -15.33
CA ASN A 35 7.97 -4.52 -15.48
C ASN A 35 7.27 -4.03 -14.22
N ILE A 36 7.81 -2.99 -13.59
CA ILE A 36 7.21 -2.39 -12.40
C ILE A 36 6.98 -0.90 -12.57
N TRP A 37 5.78 -0.45 -12.23
CA TRP A 37 5.35 0.92 -12.38
C TRP A 37 5.21 1.62 -11.03
N PHE A 38 5.97 2.68 -10.83
CA PHE A 38 5.89 3.53 -9.65
C PHE A 38 4.91 4.68 -9.86
N ILE A 39 4.01 4.86 -8.90
CA ILE A 39 3.03 5.94 -8.91
C ILE A 39 3.27 6.84 -7.69
N PRO A 40 3.99 7.97 -7.84
CA PRO A 40 4.35 8.89 -6.76
C PRO A 40 3.31 9.98 -6.48
N THR A 41 2.09 9.87 -7.00
CA THR A 41 1.06 10.93 -6.96
C THR A 41 0.79 11.46 -5.56
N ALA A 42 0.85 10.61 -4.51
CA ALA A 42 0.61 11.01 -3.13
C ALA A 42 1.57 12.11 -2.61
N THR A 43 2.72 12.28 -3.26
CA THR A 43 3.71 13.33 -2.96
C THR A 43 3.76 14.44 -4.02
N GLY A 44 2.77 14.50 -4.92
CA GLY A 44 2.78 15.45 -6.06
C GLY A 44 3.90 15.15 -7.05
N ASP A 45 4.17 13.87 -7.32
CA ASP A 45 5.21 13.37 -8.23
C ASP A 45 6.63 13.86 -7.86
N SER A 46 6.92 13.89 -6.55
CA SER A 46 8.18 14.38 -6.01
C SER A 46 9.40 13.71 -6.66
N GLU A 47 10.33 14.53 -7.17
CA GLU A 47 11.58 14.07 -7.77
C GLU A 47 12.44 13.27 -6.77
N ALA A 48 12.43 13.66 -5.48
CA ALA A 48 13.18 12.95 -4.45
C ALA A 48 12.68 11.50 -4.28
N PHE A 49 11.37 11.28 -4.32
CA PHE A 49 10.80 9.92 -4.24
C PHE A 49 11.09 9.10 -5.49
N LYS A 50 11.10 9.72 -6.68
CA LYS A 50 11.52 9.05 -7.92
C LYS A 50 13.00 8.65 -7.87
N VAL A 51 13.87 9.52 -7.36
CA VAL A 51 15.29 9.19 -7.15
C VAL A 51 15.46 8.00 -6.21
N ASN A 52 14.74 8.00 -5.07
CA ASN A 52 14.77 6.88 -4.12
C ASN A 52 14.27 5.58 -4.76
N TYR A 53 13.20 5.65 -5.53
CA TYR A 53 12.68 4.51 -6.28
C TYR A 53 13.75 3.91 -7.21
N TYR A 54 14.34 4.72 -8.08
CA TYR A 54 15.38 4.23 -8.99
C TYR A 54 16.66 3.81 -8.27
N THR A 55 17.02 4.44 -7.14
CA THR A 55 18.18 4.02 -6.32
C THR A 55 18.03 2.58 -5.84
N THR A 56 16.80 2.14 -5.59
CA THR A 56 16.51 0.78 -5.15
C THR A 56 16.29 -0.16 -6.33
N PHE A 57 15.29 0.11 -7.15
CA PHE A 57 14.85 -0.81 -8.21
C PHE A 57 15.87 -1.01 -9.34
N SER A 58 16.77 -0.05 -9.60
CA SER A 58 17.84 -0.24 -10.59
C SER A 58 18.91 -1.26 -10.18
N LYS A 59 18.91 -1.69 -8.90
CA LYS A 59 19.80 -2.75 -8.40
C LYS A 59 19.14 -4.12 -8.43
N LEU A 60 17.86 -4.18 -8.71
CA LEU A 60 17.05 -5.40 -8.78
C LEU A 60 16.84 -5.80 -10.24
N ASP A 61 16.58 -7.08 -10.48
CA ASP A 61 16.35 -7.55 -11.84
C ASP A 61 14.92 -7.29 -12.32
N CYS A 62 14.66 -6.05 -12.72
CA CYS A 62 13.37 -5.57 -13.19
C CYS A 62 13.51 -4.45 -14.22
N ASN A 63 12.39 -4.02 -14.81
CA ASN A 63 12.29 -2.87 -15.70
C ASN A 63 11.46 -1.78 -14.98
N PRO A 64 12.08 -0.87 -14.22
CA PRO A 64 11.37 0.15 -13.48
C PRO A 64 10.99 1.34 -14.35
N VAL A 65 9.73 1.77 -14.25
CA VAL A 65 9.21 3.01 -14.84
C VAL A 65 8.40 3.78 -13.79
N HIS A 66 8.11 5.06 -14.03
CA HIS A 66 7.28 5.87 -13.14
C HIS A 66 6.23 6.65 -13.91
N LEU A 67 5.20 7.12 -13.19
CA LEU A 67 4.17 8.02 -13.68
C LEU A 67 4.46 9.46 -13.25
N ASP A 68 4.21 10.41 -14.15
CA ASP A 68 4.08 11.83 -13.85
C ASP A 68 2.68 12.32 -14.23
N PHE A 69 1.89 12.79 -13.27
CA PHE A 69 0.62 13.49 -13.52
C PHE A 69 0.80 15.01 -13.66
N PHE A 70 1.79 15.56 -12.95
CA PHE A 70 2.02 17.00 -12.91
C PHE A 70 2.98 17.50 -13.99
N LYS A 71 3.21 16.68 -15.03
CA LYS A 71 3.89 16.98 -16.27
C LYS A 71 3.00 16.53 -17.46
N ARG A 72 3.61 16.22 -18.61
CA ARG A 72 2.86 15.57 -19.70
C ARG A 72 2.63 14.12 -19.37
N THR A 73 1.37 13.78 -19.09
CA THR A 73 0.95 12.42 -18.75
C THR A 73 0.98 11.53 -19.99
N PRO A 74 1.54 10.32 -19.90
CA PRO A 74 1.55 9.35 -20.99
C PRO A 74 0.15 8.75 -21.21
N ASP A 75 0.01 7.94 -22.26
CA ASP A 75 -1.16 7.07 -22.45
C ASP A 75 -1.20 6.02 -21.31
N LEU A 76 -2.15 6.21 -20.39
CA LEU A 76 -2.27 5.40 -19.18
C LEU A 76 -2.69 3.95 -19.50
N GLU A 77 -3.61 3.74 -20.48
CA GLU A 77 -4.06 2.39 -20.84
C GLU A 77 -2.91 1.57 -21.43
N LYS A 78 -2.13 2.18 -22.32
CA LYS A 78 -0.94 1.53 -22.89
C LYS A 78 0.08 1.23 -21.80
N LEU A 79 0.41 2.22 -20.96
CA LEU A 79 1.45 2.07 -19.94
C LEU A 79 1.11 0.97 -18.95
N ILE A 80 -0.13 0.92 -18.45
CA ILE A 80 -0.56 -0.07 -17.45
C ILE A 80 -0.62 -1.48 -18.04
N SER A 81 -0.98 -1.63 -19.32
CA SER A 81 -1.06 -2.94 -19.98
C SER A 81 0.29 -3.65 -20.13
N GLU A 82 1.38 -2.92 -19.98
CA GLU A 82 2.75 -3.43 -20.09
C GLU A 82 3.33 -3.84 -18.71
N GLN A 83 2.60 -3.62 -17.61
CA GLN A 83 3.12 -3.82 -16.27
C GLN A 83 2.79 -5.19 -15.68
N ASP A 84 3.70 -5.68 -14.84
CA ASP A 84 3.57 -6.92 -14.08
C ASP A 84 3.30 -6.63 -12.60
N ALA A 85 3.81 -5.50 -12.12
CA ALA A 85 3.58 -4.99 -10.78
C ALA A 85 3.39 -3.48 -10.78
N ILE A 86 2.62 -3.00 -9.80
CA ILE A 86 2.41 -1.58 -9.53
C ILE A 86 2.82 -1.31 -8.08
N PHE A 87 3.64 -0.27 -7.89
CA PHE A 87 4.06 0.20 -6.57
C PHE A 87 3.61 1.65 -6.36
N VAL A 88 2.73 1.85 -5.39
CA VAL A 88 2.21 3.18 -5.04
C VAL A 88 2.98 3.75 -3.85
N GLY A 89 3.48 4.97 -3.98
CA GLY A 89 4.21 5.67 -2.93
C GLY A 89 3.30 6.16 -1.79
N GLY A 90 3.93 6.45 -0.65
CA GLY A 90 3.29 7.13 0.48
C GLY A 90 3.08 8.62 0.23
N GLY A 91 2.34 9.28 1.13
CA GLY A 91 2.04 10.72 1.11
C GLY A 91 0.57 11.01 1.40
N ASN A 92 -0.02 12.00 0.75
CA ASN A 92 -1.41 12.41 0.99
C ASN A 92 -2.41 11.53 0.21
N THR A 93 -3.08 10.62 0.92
CA THR A 93 -4.05 9.67 0.32
C THR A 93 -5.21 10.39 -0.36
N LYS A 94 -5.78 11.42 0.29
CA LYS A 94 -6.95 12.15 -0.23
C LYS A 94 -6.64 12.84 -1.56
N SER A 95 -5.52 13.55 -1.63
CA SER A 95 -5.10 14.27 -2.85
C SER A 95 -4.79 13.31 -3.97
N MET A 96 -4.12 12.19 -3.68
CA MET A 96 -3.82 11.13 -4.65
C MET A 96 -5.09 10.57 -5.29
N LEU A 97 -6.06 10.15 -4.47
CA LEU A 97 -7.32 9.58 -4.97
C LEU A 97 -8.13 10.59 -5.80
N ALA A 98 -8.11 11.87 -5.45
CA ALA A 98 -8.79 12.92 -6.21
C ALA A 98 -8.19 13.06 -7.62
N VAL A 99 -6.85 13.08 -7.73
CA VAL A 99 -6.15 13.11 -9.02
C VAL A 99 -6.46 11.86 -9.83
N TRP A 100 -6.38 10.66 -9.23
CA TRP A 100 -6.63 9.41 -9.94
C TRP A 100 -8.05 9.32 -10.48
N LYS A 101 -9.04 9.75 -9.71
CA LYS A 101 -10.45 9.78 -10.13
C LYS A 101 -10.68 10.72 -11.31
N ASP A 102 -10.05 11.89 -11.31
CA ASP A 102 -10.15 12.86 -12.39
C ASP A 102 -9.53 12.34 -13.69
N TRP A 103 -8.43 11.60 -13.60
CA TRP A 103 -7.74 10.98 -14.72
C TRP A 103 -8.30 9.60 -15.14
N GLY A 104 -9.23 9.03 -14.38
CA GLY A 104 -9.77 7.68 -14.63
C GLY A 104 -8.79 6.55 -14.36
N LEU A 105 -7.68 6.83 -13.63
CA LEU A 105 -6.67 5.82 -13.30
C LEU A 105 -7.21 4.74 -12.36
N ASP A 106 -8.13 5.08 -11.46
CA ASP A 106 -8.80 4.14 -10.55
C ASP A 106 -9.43 2.95 -11.30
N SER A 107 -10.14 3.24 -12.40
CA SER A 107 -10.76 2.22 -13.24
C SER A 107 -9.74 1.36 -14.00
N LEU A 108 -8.63 1.95 -14.42
CA LEU A 108 -7.54 1.22 -15.08
C LEU A 108 -6.79 0.30 -14.11
N LEU A 109 -6.55 0.77 -12.88
CA LEU A 109 -5.96 -0.03 -11.81
C LEU A 109 -6.84 -1.23 -11.44
N LEU A 110 -8.17 -1.04 -11.39
CA LEU A 110 -9.10 -2.15 -11.14
C LEU A 110 -8.98 -3.22 -12.24
N LYS A 111 -8.99 -2.82 -13.51
CA LYS A 111 -8.82 -3.76 -14.63
C LYS A 111 -7.48 -4.50 -14.54
N ALA A 112 -6.39 -3.82 -14.22
CA ALA A 112 -5.08 -4.43 -14.06
C ALA A 112 -5.06 -5.45 -12.90
N TYR A 113 -5.66 -5.11 -11.76
CA TYR A 113 -5.82 -6.02 -10.62
C TYR A 113 -6.60 -7.28 -11.02
N GLU A 114 -7.71 -7.13 -11.74
CA GLU A 114 -8.53 -8.24 -12.21
C GLU A 114 -7.80 -9.17 -13.19
N THR A 115 -6.83 -8.65 -13.93
CA THR A 115 -6.00 -9.44 -14.85
C THR A 115 -4.74 -10.05 -14.20
N GLY A 116 -4.52 -9.79 -12.91
CA GLY A 116 -3.45 -10.41 -12.12
C GLY A 116 -2.14 -9.62 -12.08
N VAL A 117 -2.18 -8.31 -12.38
CA VAL A 117 -1.05 -7.42 -12.06
C VAL A 117 -0.93 -7.31 -10.54
N VAL A 118 0.27 -7.49 -9.99
CA VAL A 118 0.53 -7.38 -8.55
C VAL A 118 0.37 -5.93 -8.10
N MET A 119 -0.58 -5.67 -7.21
CA MET A 119 -0.78 -4.36 -6.61
C MET A 119 0.03 -4.25 -5.32
N SER A 120 0.79 -3.17 -5.17
CA SER A 120 1.53 -2.92 -3.93
C SER A 120 1.57 -1.43 -3.61
N GLY A 121 1.87 -1.12 -2.35
CA GLY A 121 2.06 0.26 -1.96
C GLY A 121 2.32 0.42 -0.49
N VAL A 122 2.89 1.57 -0.13
CA VAL A 122 3.28 1.91 1.24
C VAL A 122 2.46 3.10 1.74
N SER A 123 1.97 3.03 3.00
CA SER A 123 1.24 4.14 3.64
C SER A 123 0.01 4.56 2.80
N ALA A 124 -0.02 5.76 2.22
CA ALA A 124 -1.07 6.20 1.31
C ALA A 124 -1.31 5.22 0.15
N GLY A 125 -0.23 4.63 -0.37
CA GLY A 125 -0.29 3.61 -1.42
C GLY A 125 -0.80 2.25 -0.95
N ALA A 126 -0.75 1.95 0.35
CA ALA A 126 -1.43 0.79 0.94
C ALA A 126 -2.91 1.09 1.18
N ASN A 127 -3.21 2.28 1.70
CA ASN A 127 -4.56 2.75 1.99
C ASN A 127 -5.49 2.63 0.78
N CYS A 128 -5.01 3.00 -0.40
CA CYS A 128 -5.85 3.16 -1.59
C CYS A 128 -6.55 1.87 -2.04
N TRP A 129 -6.03 0.71 -1.70
CA TRP A 129 -6.59 -0.58 -2.12
C TRP A 129 -7.85 -1.01 -1.35
N PHE A 130 -8.02 -0.50 -0.13
CA PHE A 130 -9.15 -0.89 0.73
C PHE A 130 -10.43 -0.09 0.42
N GLU A 131 -11.54 -0.52 1.00
CA GLU A 131 -12.80 0.21 0.91
C GLU A 131 -12.68 1.57 1.61
N ARG A 132 -12.10 1.61 2.81
CA ARG A 132 -11.79 2.82 3.56
C ARG A 132 -10.43 2.71 4.25
N ALA A 133 -9.87 3.85 4.64
CA ALA A 133 -8.60 3.86 5.35
C ALA A 133 -8.53 4.98 6.39
N VAL A 134 -7.73 4.72 7.43
CA VAL A 134 -7.34 5.73 8.44
C VAL A 134 -6.18 6.52 7.89
N VAL A 135 -6.39 7.81 7.63
CA VAL A 135 -5.44 8.68 6.95
C VAL A 135 -5.09 9.93 7.76
N ASP A 136 -3.90 10.43 7.53
CA ASP A 136 -3.32 11.67 8.05
C ASP A 136 -3.30 12.80 7.00
N SER A 137 -4.25 12.78 6.07
CA SER A 137 -4.31 13.76 4.97
C SER A 137 -4.61 15.19 5.42
N TRP A 138 -5.03 15.38 6.67
CA TRP A 138 -5.22 16.67 7.34
C TRP A 138 -4.17 16.84 8.45
N GLU A 139 -3.79 18.07 8.74
CA GLU A 139 -2.71 18.38 9.70
C GLU A 139 -3.09 18.00 11.15
N ASP A 140 -4.35 18.17 11.53
CA ASP A 140 -4.77 18.18 12.93
C ASP A 140 -5.24 16.81 13.46
N GLU A 141 -5.71 15.91 12.59
CA GLU A 141 -6.37 14.67 13.04
C GLU A 141 -6.34 13.55 12.01
N LEU A 142 -6.40 12.32 12.49
CA LEU A 142 -6.66 11.15 11.65
C LEU A 142 -8.15 11.08 11.30
N LYS A 143 -8.44 10.79 10.02
CA LYS A 143 -9.79 10.59 9.51
C LYS A 143 -9.93 9.28 8.76
N VAL A 144 -11.17 8.80 8.68
CA VAL A 144 -11.52 7.69 7.79
C VAL A 144 -12.04 8.27 6.48
N ILE A 145 -11.50 7.81 5.36
CA ILE A 145 -11.97 8.19 4.02
C ILE A 145 -12.27 6.96 3.18
N ASP A 146 -13.17 7.12 2.22
CA ASP A 146 -13.42 6.12 1.18
C ASP A 146 -12.21 6.05 0.23
N CYS A 147 -11.83 4.84 -0.15
CA CYS A 147 -10.75 4.54 -1.08
C CYS A 147 -11.27 3.76 -2.29
N MET A 148 -10.45 2.91 -2.93
CA MET A 148 -10.86 2.26 -4.19
C MET A 148 -11.69 0.97 -4.00
N GLY A 149 -11.67 0.36 -2.83
CA GLY A 149 -12.52 -0.79 -2.50
C GLY A 149 -12.12 -2.11 -3.17
N PHE A 150 -10.86 -2.32 -3.53
CA PHE A 150 -10.39 -3.62 -4.04
C PHE A 150 -10.43 -4.68 -2.94
N VAL A 151 -10.21 -4.26 -1.70
CA VAL A 151 -10.35 -5.08 -0.48
C VAL A 151 -11.44 -4.48 0.39
N LYS A 152 -12.38 -5.31 0.85
CA LYS A 152 -13.41 -4.88 1.81
C LYS A 152 -12.80 -4.60 3.18
N GLY A 153 -13.38 -3.61 3.87
CA GLY A 153 -12.94 -3.20 5.20
C GLY A 153 -11.98 -2.01 5.17
N ASN A 154 -11.34 -1.77 6.30
CA ASN A 154 -10.57 -0.56 6.56
C ASN A 154 -9.10 -0.89 6.76
N PHE A 155 -8.20 0.03 6.41
CA PHE A 155 -6.77 -0.15 6.60
C PHE A 155 -6.16 0.98 7.44
N CYS A 156 -5.18 0.63 8.27
CA CYS A 156 -4.40 1.57 9.06
C CYS A 156 -2.90 1.24 8.94
N PRO A 157 -2.10 2.06 8.24
CA PRO A 157 -0.65 1.93 8.19
C PRO A 157 -0.01 2.53 9.45
N HIS A 158 1.33 2.41 9.58
CA HIS A 158 2.12 3.00 10.66
C HIS A 158 1.62 2.66 12.07
N TYR A 159 1.05 1.47 12.24
CA TYR A 159 0.28 1.11 13.44
C TYR A 159 1.07 1.13 14.75
N ASP A 160 2.39 1.01 14.69
CA ASP A 160 3.32 1.12 15.80
C ASP A 160 4.20 2.38 15.79
N GLU A 161 4.31 3.03 14.62
CA GLU A 161 5.25 4.14 14.43
C GLU A 161 4.65 5.49 14.85
N GLU A 162 3.33 5.64 14.72
CA GLU A 162 2.61 6.87 15.05
C GLU A 162 1.71 6.64 16.27
N PRO A 163 2.00 7.28 17.42
CA PRO A 163 1.31 7.00 18.69
C PRO A 163 -0.21 7.16 18.65
N GLN A 164 -0.73 7.97 17.73
CA GLN A 164 -2.17 8.22 17.59
C GLN A 164 -2.92 7.11 16.84
N ARG A 165 -2.23 6.24 16.07
CA ARG A 165 -2.90 5.24 15.19
C ARG A 165 -3.74 4.24 15.99
N ARG A 166 -3.15 3.55 16.98
CA ARG A 166 -3.87 2.57 17.83
C ARG A 166 -5.05 3.18 18.57
N PRO A 167 -4.90 4.33 19.27
CA PRO A 167 -6.04 4.99 19.92
C PRO A 167 -7.15 5.40 18.96
N SER A 168 -6.81 5.91 17.76
CA SER A 168 -7.82 6.31 16.78
C SER A 168 -8.59 5.13 16.19
N VAL A 169 -7.92 4.02 15.86
CA VAL A 169 -8.58 2.80 15.41
C VAL A 169 -9.54 2.28 16.48
N LYS A 170 -9.13 2.31 17.77
CA LYS A 170 -9.99 1.95 18.89
C LYS A 170 -11.23 2.86 18.95
N SER A 171 -11.05 4.19 18.90
CA SER A 171 -12.15 5.17 18.94
C SER A 171 -13.13 4.94 17.79
N PHE A 172 -12.63 4.77 16.58
CA PHE A 172 -13.47 4.54 15.39
C PHE A 172 -14.28 3.24 15.46
N LEU A 173 -13.73 2.19 16.08
CA LEU A 173 -14.46 0.95 16.38
C LEU A 173 -15.54 1.15 17.46
N GLU A 174 -15.21 1.85 18.54
CA GLU A 174 -16.13 2.13 19.66
C GLU A 174 -17.28 3.09 19.25
N GLU A 175 -17.03 3.97 18.29
CA GLU A 175 -18.00 4.92 17.73
C GLU A 175 -18.78 4.33 16.53
N ASP A 176 -18.60 3.06 16.20
CA ASP A 176 -19.27 2.36 15.10
C ASP A 176 -19.01 3.01 13.71
N ILE A 177 -17.85 3.66 13.56
CA ILE A 177 -17.40 4.20 12.27
C ILE A 177 -17.08 3.06 11.30
N PHE A 178 -16.53 1.96 11.85
CA PHE A 178 -16.29 0.70 11.14
C PHE A 178 -16.23 -0.49 12.09
N ASP A 179 -16.52 -1.70 11.58
CA ASP A 179 -16.56 -2.94 12.36
C ASP A 179 -15.19 -3.59 12.51
N VAL A 180 -14.31 -3.42 11.52
CA VAL A 180 -13.02 -4.10 11.42
C VAL A 180 -12.00 -3.20 10.75
N CYS A 181 -10.74 -3.31 11.20
CA CYS A 181 -9.60 -2.62 10.59
C CYS A 181 -8.43 -3.59 10.44
N TYR A 182 -7.88 -3.69 9.24
CA TYR A 182 -6.57 -4.28 9.01
C TYR A 182 -5.51 -3.24 9.36
N ALA A 183 -4.54 -3.60 10.17
CA ALA A 183 -3.51 -2.67 10.61
C ALA A 183 -2.12 -3.27 10.39
N SER A 184 -1.20 -2.50 9.81
CA SER A 184 0.18 -2.95 9.57
C SER A 184 1.18 -2.03 10.24
N GLU A 185 2.13 -2.63 10.95
CA GLU A 185 3.28 -1.93 11.54
C GLU A 185 4.28 -1.48 10.47
N GLY A 186 5.16 -0.54 10.82
CA GLY A 186 6.27 -0.16 9.94
C GLY A 186 7.19 -1.35 9.66
N ASN A 187 7.63 -1.53 8.41
CA ASN A 187 8.38 -2.69 7.93
C ASN A 187 7.62 -4.04 8.05
N ALA A 188 6.29 -3.99 8.09
CA ALA A 188 5.43 -5.14 7.83
C ALA A 188 4.48 -4.83 6.67
N ALA A 189 3.97 -5.86 6.04
CA ALA A 189 2.89 -5.76 5.06
C ALA A 189 1.81 -6.78 5.34
N LEU A 190 0.58 -6.44 4.98
CA LEU A 190 -0.49 -7.40 4.78
C LEU A 190 -0.50 -7.82 3.31
N HIS A 191 -0.14 -9.06 3.04
CA HIS A 191 -0.24 -9.64 1.71
C HIS A 191 -1.56 -10.38 1.58
N ILE A 192 -2.37 -10.01 0.59
CA ILE A 192 -3.71 -10.53 0.36
C ILE A 192 -3.71 -11.22 -1.00
N LYS A 193 -4.08 -12.52 -1.02
CA LYS A 193 -4.18 -13.34 -2.23
C LYS A 193 -5.62 -13.76 -2.46
N ASP A 194 -6.08 -13.60 -3.70
CA ASP A 194 -7.42 -13.99 -4.13
C ASP A 194 -8.54 -13.58 -3.14
N GLU A 195 -8.39 -12.37 -2.55
CA GLU A 195 -9.34 -11.68 -1.67
C GLU A 195 -9.56 -12.31 -0.27
N ASN A 196 -9.10 -13.53 -0.02
CA ASN A 196 -9.42 -14.29 1.21
C ASN A 196 -8.22 -14.94 1.90
N ASP A 197 -7.05 -14.92 1.32
CA ASP A 197 -5.83 -15.45 1.93
C ASP A 197 -4.97 -14.29 2.41
N TYR A 198 -4.81 -14.17 3.73
CA TYR A 198 -4.14 -13.06 4.39
C TYR A 198 -2.87 -13.53 5.10
N LEU A 199 -1.75 -12.96 4.72
CA LEU A 199 -0.44 -13.24 5.30
C LEU A 199 0.22 -11.95 5.79
N SER A 200 0.71 -11.93 7.02
CA SER A 200 1.61 -10.88 7.47
C SER A 200 3.02 -11.15 6.95
N VAL A 201 3.68 -10.15 6.38
CA VAL A 201 5.07 -10.26 5.94
C VAL A 201 5.92 -9.32 6.77
N ASP A 202 6.87 -9.89 7.53
CA ASP A 202 7.87 -9.14 8.30
C ASP A 202 9.16 -8.98 7.49
N PHE A 203 9.54 -7.75 7.24
CA PHE A 203 10.78 -7.41 6.53
C PHE A 203 11.99 -7.31 7.47
N GLY A 204 12.19 -8.36 8.29
CA GLY A 204 13.37 -8.53 9.14
C GLY A 204 13.44 -7.63 10.36
N LYS A 205 12.33 -6.99 10.77
CA LYS A 205 12.27 -6.08 11.93
C LYS A 205 11.37 -6.59 13.06
N GLN A 206 10.89 -7.85 12.98
CA GLN A 206 9.95 -8.46 13.94
C GLN A 206 8.64 -7.66 14.03
N LYS A 207 8.10 -7.28 12.88
CA LYS A 207 6.89 -6.48 12.72
C LYS A 207 5.74 -7.32 12.21
N GLN A 208 4.49 -6.82 12.44
CA GLN A 208 3.30 -7.62 12.27
C GLN A 208 2.16 -6.83 11.63
N SER A 209 1.25 -7.57 10.99
CA SER A 209 -0.06 -7.07 10.59
C SER A 209 -1.16 -7.74 11.42
N TYR A 210 -2.23 -6.99 11.71
CA TYR A 210 -3.30 -7.39 12.62
C TYR A 210 -4.67 -7.21 11.98
N LEU A 211 -5.62 -8.05 12.39
CA LEU A 211 -7.05 -7.78 12.30
C LEU A 211 -7.49 -7.18 13.64
N VAL A 212 -8.03 -5.96 13.59
CA VAL A 212 -8.49 -5.22 14.76
C VAL A 212 -10.00 -5.09 14.71
N SER A 213 -10.70 -5.52 15.77
CA SER A 213 -12.16 -5.50 15.84
C SER A 213 -12.65 -5.38 17.28
N LEU A 214 -13.97 -5.15 17.46
CA LEU A 214 -14.59 -5.24 18.77
C LEU A 214 -15.14 -6.65 19.02
N VAL A 215 -14.67 -7.28 20.09
CA VAL A 215 -15.20 -8.56 20.57
C VAL A 215 -15.78 -8.35 21.96
N GLN A 216 -17.10 -8.53 22.11
CA GLN A 216 -17.82 -8.30 23.38
C GLN A 216 -17.55 -6.91 23.98
N GLY A 217 -17.50 -5.87 23.14
CA GLY A 217 -17.27 -4.48 23.55
C GLY A 217 -15.81 -4.14 23.93
N LYS A 218 -14.87 -5.05 23.65
CA LYS A 218 -13.42 -4.80 23.86
C LYS A 218 -12.68 -4.90 22.55
N VAL A 219 -11.69 -4.03 22.37
CA VAL A 219 -10.79 -4.09 21.20
C VAL A 219 -9.96 -5.36 21.28
N SER A 220 -9.99 -6.13 20.20
CA SER A 220 -9.18 -7.33 19.96
C SER A 220 -8.25 -7.08 18.79
N GLU A 221 -6.95 -7.31 18.98
CA GLU A 221 -5.93 -7.29 17.94
C GLU A 221 -5.46 -8.73 17.72
N VAL A 222 -5.81 -9.31 16.57
CA VAL A 222 -5.40 -10.68 16.22
C VAL A 222 -4.35 -10.59 15.12
N ALA A 223 -3.13 -11.04 15.41
CA ALA A 223 -2.06 -11.10 14.44
C ALA A 223 -2.35 -12.14 13.36
N PHE A 224 -2.04 -11.81 12.11
CA PHE A 224 -2.07 -12.78 11.01
C PHE A 224 -0.90 -13.77 11.11
N GLU A 225 -1.02 -14.93 10.45
CA GLU A 225 0.12 -15.80 10.21
C GLU A 225 1.25 -15.00 9.55
N SER A 226 2.49 -15.21 10.00
CA SER A 226 3.60 -14.35 9.60
C SER A 226 4.68 -15.12 8.85
N LEU A 227 5.09 -14.55 7.70
CA LEU A 227 6.31 -14.89 6.98
C LEU A 227 7.39 -13.87 7.35
N SER A 228 8.46 -14.31 8.01
CA SER A 228 9.60 -13.43 8.31
C SER A 228 10.67 -13.59 7.25
N LEU A 229 10.97 -12.49 6.55
CA LEU A 229 12.09 -12.42 5.61
C LEU A 229 13.34 -11.98 6.38
N ARG A 230 14.43 -12.69 6.14
CA ARG A 230 15.72 -12.36 6.75
C ARG A 230 16.67 -11.83 5.68
N THR A 231 17.39 -10.77 6.01
CA THR A 231 18.51 -10.25 5.20
C THR A 231 19.69 -11.22 5.22
#